data_106c43dd70adb0e6e87742517b46e6a5
#
_entry.id   106c43dd70adb0e6e87742517b46e6a5
#
_cell.length_a   1.000
_cell.length_b   1.000
_cell.length_c   1.000
_cell.angle_alpha   90.00
_cell.angle_beta   90.00
_cell.angle_gamma   90.00
#
_symmetry.space_group_name_H-M   'P 1'
#
loop_
_entity.id
_entity.type
_entity.pdbx_description
1 polymer ?
#
loop_
_entity_poly.entity_id
_entity_poly.type
_entity_poly.pdbx_seq_one_letter_code
_entity_poly.pdbx_strand_id
1 'polypeptide(L)'
;MFNITKQEIANSDKIQDTAKVWAYDNLEYLNKAMKLFGTSVKVEKGSDKFDTYIMYLQPADKVSVKTLCDGSEASGCKGPCLIITGQLGMTLGQAATTKKTILYLLRNDWFNQQLLIEIDKAERKAIRTGTPALFRLNGTSDIDFEYIIRQRPDSMFYDYTKMLNR
;
A
#
# COMPACT_ATOMS: atom_id res chain seq x y z
N MET A 1 -12.00 -8.07 11.87
CA MET A 1 -12.31 -6.69 12.26
C MET A 1 -11.16 -6.22 13.14
N PHE A 2 -10.59 -5.05 12.87
CA PHE A 2 -9.53 -4.50 13.74
C PHE A 2 -10.16 -3.95 15.01
N ASN A 3 -9.36 -3.80 16.04
CA ASN A 3 -9.75 -3.13 17.27
C ASN A 3 -8.73 -2.04 17.61
N ILE A 4 -8.55 -1.11 16.65
CA ILE A 4 -7.71 0.06 16.84
C ILE A 4 -8.52 1.07 17.66
N THR A 5 -7.91 1.60 18.74
CA THR A 5 -8.53 2.56 19.63
C THR A 5 -7.98 3.97 19.47
N LYS A 6 -8.72 4.98 19.89
CA LYS A 6 -8.23 6.37 19.93
C LYS A 6 -6.95 6.49 20.76
N GLN A 7 -6.88 5.78 21.89
CA GLN A 7 -5.71 5.80 22.76
C GLN A 7 -4.47 5.24 22.07
N GLU A 8 -4.60 4.16 21.30
CA GLU A 8 -3.51 3.59 20.54
C GLU A 8 -3.00 4.54 19.46
N ILE A 9 -3.91 5.21 18.75
CA ILE A 9 -3.55 6.22 17.75
C ILE A 9 -2.84 7.41 18.44
N ALA A 10 -3.37 7.89 19.56
CA ALA A 10 -2.78 9.00 20.32
C ALA A 10 -1.33 8.72 20.74
N ASN A 11 -1.09 7.52 21.26
CA ASN A 11 0.20 7.10 21.80
C ASN A 11 1.20 6.67 20.70
N SER A 12 0.78 6.59 19.43
CA SER A 12 1.67 6.19 18.36
C SER A 12 2.69 7.29 18.02
N ASP A 13 3.96 6.93 18.08
CA ASP A 13 5.09 7.74 17.60
C ASP A 13 5.34 7.58 16.09
N LYS A 14 4.60 6.69 15.43
CA LYS A 14 4.76 6.36 14.01
C LYS A 14 3.85 7.19 13.11
N ILE A 15 2.77 7.79 13.64
CA ILE A 15 1.73 8.48 12.88
C ILE A 15 1.84 9.98 13.07
N GLN A 16 1.82 10.74 11.99
CA GLN A 16 1.78 12.21 11.99
C GLN A 16 0.50 12.72 12.69
N ASP A 17 0.59 13.84 13.39
CA ASP A 17 -0.53 14.39 14.16
C ASP A 17 -1.74 14.73 13.26
N THR A 18 -1.51 15.23 12.06
CA THR A 18 -2.58 15.45 11.07
C THR A 18 -3.30 14.17 10.68
N ALA A 19 -2.57 13.06 10.58
CA ALA A 19 -3.15 11.75 10.28
C ALA A 19 -3.84 11.12 11.50
N LYS A 20 -3.41 11.45 12.73
CA LYS A 20 -4.14 11.07 13.95
C LYS A 20 -5.53 11.71 14.01
N VAL A 21 -5.64 13.00 13.66
CA VAL A 21 -6.95 13.68 13.56
C VAL A 21 -7.85 12.95 12.57
N TRP A 22 -7.35 12.69 11.36
CA TRP A 22 -8.11 11.92 10.37
C TRP A 22 -8.56 10.55 10.91
N ALA A 23 -7.68 9.83 11.60
CA ALA A 23 -7.96 8.51 12.15
C ALA A 23 -9.03 8.53 13.24
N TYR A 24 -9.08 9.59 14.06
CA TYR A 24 -10.11 9.77 15.07
C TYR A 24 -11.50 9.96 14.45
N ASP A 25 -11.58 10.77 13.40
CA ASP A 25 -12.83 11.07 12.69
C ASP A 25 -13.30 9.85 11.87
N ASN A 26 -12.38 8.96 11.50
CA ASN A 26 -12.66 7.81 10.65
C ASN A 26 -12.43 6.46 11.36
N LEU A 27 -12.56 6.40 12.69
CA LEU A 27 -12.21 5.21 13.49
C LEU A 27 -13.02 3.97 13.09
N GLU A 28 -14.31 4.13 12.83
CA GLU A 28 -15.17 3.04 12.37
C GLU A 28 -14.70 2.50 11.00
N TYR A 29 -14.39 3.40 10.06
CA TYR A 29 -13.86 3.03 8.76
C TYR A 29 -12.50 2.33 8.89
N LEU A 30 -11.62 2.84 9.76
CA LEU A 30 -10.31 2.28 10.02
C LEU A 30 -10.39 0.83 10.51
N ASN A 31 -11.38 0.51 11.32
CA ASN A 31 -11.60 -0.83 11.90
C ASN A 31 -12.32 -1.82 10.98
N LYS A 32 -12.85 -1.41 9.83
CA LYS A 32 -13.45 -2.32 8.83
C LYS A 32 -12.36 -3.08 8.08
N ALA A 33 -12.66 -4.31 7.68
CA ALA A 33 -11.79 -5.07 6.78
C ALA A 33 -11.62 -4.35 5.44
N MET A 34 -10.47 -4.55 4.79
CA MET A 34 -10.20 -4.01 3.46
C MET A 34 -9.25 -4.90 2.67
N LYS A 35 -9.25 -4.73 1.35
CA LYS A 35 -8.23 -5.29 0.47
C LYS A 35 -7.03 -4.34 0.40
N LEU A 36 -5.83 -4.91 0.36
CA LEU A 36 -4.59 -4.14 0.24
C LEU A 36 -4.26 -3.83 -1.21
N PHE A 37 -4.40 -4.82 -2.10
CA PHE A 37 -4.22 -4.58 -3.52
C PHE A 37 -5.42 -3.85 -4.13
N GLY A 38 -5.11 -2.95 -5.06
CA GLY A 38 -6.07 -2.33 -5.95
C GLY A 38 -5.74 -2.68 -7.41
N THR A 39 -6.75 -2.54 -8.26
CA THR A 39 -6.59 -2.52 -9.71
C THR A 39 -6.75 -1.09 -10.21
N SER A 40 -6.14 -0.74 -11.33
CA SER A 40 -6.41 0.54 -11.98
C SER A 40 -6.91 0.29 -13.40
N VAL A 41 -7.81 1.17 -13.85
CA VAL A 41 -8.37 1.11 -15.22
C VAL A 41 -7.26 1.14 -16.29
N LYS A 42 -6.15 1.83 -16.03
CA LYS A 42 -4.99 1.84 -16.93
C LYS A 42 -4.30 0.49 -16.99
N VAL A 43 -4.22 -0.19 -15.86
CA VAL A 43 -3.63 -1.53 -15.76
C VAL A 43 -4.53 -2.56 -16.40
N GLU A 44 -5.84 -2.47 -16.17
CA GLU A 44 -6.85 -3.36 -16.78
C GLU A 44 -6.93 -3.20 -18.30
N LYS A 45 -6.67 -1.99 -18.83
CA LYS A 45 -6.64 -1.71 -20.28
C LYS A 45 -5.26 -1.89 -20.92
N GLY A 46 -4.21 -2.04 -20.12
CA GLY A 46 -2.83 -1.93 -20.60
C GLY A 46 -2.17 -3.24 -21.02
N SER A 47 -2.70 -4.40 -20.65
CA SER A 47 -2.13 -5.69 -21.01
C SER A 47 -3.12 -6.82 -20.79
N ASP A 48 -3.48 -7.51 -21.86
CA ASP A 48 -4.19 -8.80 -21.79
C ASP A 48 -3.28 -9.95 -21.32
N LYS A 49 -1.99 -9.65 -21.08
CA LYS A 49 -0.96 -10.65 -20.75
C LYS A 49 -0.84 -10.92 -19.26
N PHE A 50 -1.21 -9.96 -18.40
CA PHE A 50 -1.05 -10.04 -16.96
C PHE A 50 -2.22 -9.42 -16.21
N ASP A 51 -2.67 -10.09 -15.14
CA ASP A 51 -3.49 -9.47 -14.10
C ASP A 51 -2.58 -8.74 -13.12
N THR A 52 -2.55 -7.41 -13.14
CA THR A 52 -1.65 -6.62 -12.28
C THR A 52 -2.33 -6.16 -11.00
N TYR A 53 -1.67 -6.40 -9.88
CA TYR A 53 -2.10 -6.06 -8.53
C TYR A 53 -1.13 -5.03 -7.93
N ILE A 54 -1.63 -3.84 -7.61
CA ILE A 54 -0.77 -2.76 -7.10
C ILE A 54 -1.26 -2.35 -5.70
N MET A 55 -0.32 -2.30 -4.76
CA MET A 55 -0.59 -1.73 -3.44
C MET A 55 -0.16 -0.26 -3.40
N TYR A 56 -1.05 0.61 -2.94
CA TYR A 56 -0.79 2.02 -2.77
C TYR A 56 -0.88 2.41 -1.30
N LEU A 57 0.19 3.01 -0.78
CA LEU A 57 0.24 3.67 0.53
C LEU A 57 0.36 5.18 0.35
N GLN A 58 0.13 5.94 1.41
CA GLN A 58 0.49 7.37 1.41
C GLN A 58 2.01 7.51 1.34
N PRO A 59 2.52 8.29 0.39
CA PRO A 59 3.96 8.41 0.17
C PRO A 59 4.62 9.31 1.21
N ALA A 60 5.94 9.16 1.30
CA ALA A 60 6.80 10.00 2.12
C ALA A 60 6.30 10.09 3.59
N ASP A 61 6.16 11.30 4.08
CA ASP A 61 5.79 11.65 5.46
C ASP A 61 4.35 12.20 5.61
N LYS A 62 3.46 11.88 4.67
CA LYS A 62 2.07 12.37 4.73
C LYS A 62 1.26 11.78 5.88
N VAL A 63 1.51 10.54 6.23
CA VAL A 63 0.82 9.82 7.32
C VAL A 63 1.83 9.30 8.34
N SER A 64 2.98 8.83 7.90
CA SER A 64 4.05 8.32 8.75
C SER A 64 5.00 9.43 9.20
N VAL A 65 5.47 9.36 10.45
CA VAL A 65 6.53 10.25 10.97
C VAL A 65 7.85 10.02 10.22
N LYS A 66 8.20 8.75 9.96
CA LYS A 66 9.33 8.39 9.10
C LYS A 66 8.85 8.31 7.65
N THR A 67 9.67 8.77 6.71
CA THR A 67 9.35 8.65 5.30
C THR A 67 9.11 7.19 4.90
N LEU A 68 8.08 6.95 4.10
CA LEU A 68 7.82 5.65 3.46
C LEU A 68 8.32 5.62 2.00
N CYS A 69 9.11 6.61 1.61
CA CYS A 69 9.62 6.74 0.25
C CYS A 69 11.02 7.37 0.31
N ASP A 70 12.01 6.57 0.69
CA ASP A 70 13.39 6.99 0.75
C ASP A 70 13.87 7.50 -0.64
N GLY A 71 14.71 8.52 -0.63
CA GLY A 71 15.19 9.16 -1.86
C GLY A 71 14.16 10.05 -2.60
N SER A 72 12.92 10.19 -2.09
CA SER A 72 11.88 11.00 -2.76
C SER A 72 12.20 12.49 -2.83
N GLU A 73 12.92 13.04 -1.84
CA GLU A 73 13.38 14.43 -1.85
C GLU A 73 14.55 14.61 -2.83
N ALA A 74 15.57 13.75 -2.74
CA ALA A 74 16.74 13.82 -3.59
C ALA A 74 16.41 13.66 -5.09
N SER A 75 15.40 12.83 -5.41
CA SER A 75 14.93 12.63 -6.79
C SER A 75 13.91 13.68 -7.25
N GLY A 76 13.49 14.62 -6.38
CA GLY A 76 12.47 15.62 -6.70
C GLY A 76 11.06 15.07 -6.92
N CYS A 77 10.79 13.79 -6.61
CA CYS A 77 9.49 13.19 -6.88
C CYS A 77 8.46 13.37 -5.76
N LYS A 78 8.84 13.93 -4.61
CA LYS A 78 7.92 14.17 -3.48
C LYS A 78 6.77 15.12 -3.86
N GLY A 79 7.07 16.19 -4.58
CA GLY A 79 6.07 17.17 -5.04
C GLY A 79 5.11 16.60 -6.09
N PRO A 80 5.58 16.14 -7.26
CA PRO A 80 4.73 15.63 -8.33
C PRO A 80 4.34 14.15 -8.16
N CYS A 81 4.14 13.68 -6.92
CA CYS A 81 3.83 12.28 -6.64
C CYS A 81 2.51 11.84 -7.26
N LEU A 82 2.46 10.62 -7.78
CA LEU A 82 1.26 10.00 -8.38
C LEU A 82 0.06 9.97 -7.43
N ILE A 83 0.26 10.02 -6.12
CA ILE A 83 -0.81 10.01 -5.10
C ILE A 83 -1.77 11.20 -5.21
N ILE A 84 -1.34 12.30 -5.82
CA ILE A 84 -2.17 13.50 -6.00
C ILE A 84 -2.91 13.51 -7.34
N THR A 85 -2.75 12.49 -8.17
CA THR A 85 -3.30 12.44 -9.53
C THR A 85 -4.34 11.33 -9.70
N GLY A 86 -5.25 11.53 -10.65
CA GLY A 86 -6.26 10.54 -11.01
C GLY A 86 -7.12 10.07 -9.83
N GLN A 87 -7.48 8.81 -9.82
CA GLN A 87 -8.31 8.22 -8.75
C GLN A 87 -7.65 8.24 -7.37
N LEU A 88 -6.33 8.19 -7.30
CA LEU A 88 -5.59 8.28 -6.03
C LEU A 88 -5.71 9.68 -5.41
N GLY A 89 -5.82 10.73 -6.23
CA GLY A 89 -6.02 12.09 -5.78
C GLY A 89 -7.43 12.41 -5.28
N MET A 90 -8.42 11.54 -5.59
CA MET A 90 -9.79 11.71 -5.13
C MET A 90 -9.94 11.37 -3.64
N THR A 91 -10.96 11.92 -2.99
CA THR A 91 -11.24 11.74 -1.55
C THR A 91 -11.24 10.26 -1.12
N LEU A 92 -11.92 9.40 -1.88
CA LEU A 92 -11.97 7.96 -1.58
C LEU A 92 -10.61 7.28 -1.74
N GLY A 93 -9.83 7.66 -2.77
CA GLY A 93 -8.48 7.16 -2.98
C GLY A 93 -7.54 7.57 -1.84
N GLN A 94 -7.61 8.83 -1.42
CA GLN A 94 -6.85 9.36 -0.29
C GLN A 94 -7.23 8.65 1.03
N ALA A 95 -8.52 8.47 1.30
CA ALA A 95 -8.99 7.76 2.50
C ALA A 95 -8.51 6.29 2.51
N ALA A 96 -8.59 5.59 1.38
CA ALA A 96 -8.15 4.20 1.28
C ALA A 96 -6.64 4.06 1.48
N THR A 97 -5.83 4.92 0.88
CA THR A 97 -4.36 4.89 1.04
C THR A 97 -3.94 5.31 2.44
N THR A 98 -4.60 6.31 3.06
CA THR A 98 -4.37 6.71 4.45
C THR A 98 -4.66 5.54 5.40
N LYS A 99 -5.82 4.89 5.26
CA LYS A 99 -6.16 3.70 6.06
C LYS A 99 -5.13 2.60 5.92
N LYS A 100 -4.74 2.23 4.71
CA LYS A 100 -3.72 1.19 4.48
C LYS A 100 -2.41 1.55 5.16
N THR A 101 -1.99 2.81 5.09
CA THR A 101 -0.76 3.27 5.73
C THR A 101 -0.83 3.18 7.25
N ILE A 102 -1.95 3.60 7.86
CA ILE A 102 -2.15 3.45 9.31
C ILE A 102 -2.14 1.97 9.72
N LEU A 103 -2.79 1.09 8.96
CA LEU A 103 -2.76 -0.35 9.21
C LEU A 103 -1.34 -0.93 9.08
N TYR A 104 -0.57 -0.50 8.09
CA TYR A 104 0.84 -0.88 7.95
C TYR A 104 1.65 -0.48 9.20
N LEU A 105 1.43 0.72 9.71
CA LEU A 105 2.18 1.25 10.86
C LEU A 105 1.77 0.60 12.20
N LEU A 106 0.48 0.31 12.41
CA LEU A 106 -0.05 -0.19 13.69
C LEU A 106 -0.28 -1.70 13.72
N ARG A 107 -0.43 -2.35 12.58
CA ARG A 107 -0.79 -3.77 12.45
C ARG A 107 0.09 -4.45 11.40
N ASN A 108 1.40 -4.26 11.49
CA ASN A 108 2.36 -4.73 10.47
C ASN A 108 2.27 -6.24 10.24
N ASP A 109 2.18 -7.05 11.31
CA ASP A 109 2.06 -8.51 11.18
C ASP A 109 0.79 -8.90 10.42
N TRP A 110 -0.36 -8.31 10.80
CA TRP A 110 -1.60 -8.52 10.06
C TRP A 110 -1.47 -8.06 8.61
N PHE A 111 -0.85 -6.92 8.38
CA PHE A 111 -0.68 -6.35 7.05
C PHE A 111 0.10 -7.28 6.13
N ASN A 112 1.21 -7.81 6.63
CA ASN A 112 2.04 -8.77 5.90
C ASN A 112 1.29 -10.09 5.64
N GLN A 113 0.58 -10.63 6.63
CA GLN A 113 -0.25 -11.82 6.45
C GLN A 113 -1.37 -11.60 5.42
N GLN A 114 -2.02 -10.43 5.47
CA GLN A 114 -3.07 -10.08 4.50
C GLN A 114 -2.51 -9.96 3.08
N LEU A 115 -1.31 -9.40 2.90
CA LEU A 115 -0.63 -9.39 1.60
C LEU A 115 -0.41 -10.79 1.07
N LEU A 116 0.12 -11.70 1.88
CA LEU A 116 0.34 -13.09 1.48
C LEU A 116 -0.97 -13.79 1.09
N ILE A 117 -2.05 -13.58 1.86
CA ILE A 117 -3.38 -14.13 1.54
C ILE A 117 -3.91 -13.58 0.21
N GLU A 118 -3.71 -12.29 -0.07
CA GLU A 118 -4.16 -11.68 -1.32
C GLU A 118 -3.34 -12.13 -2.52
N ILE A 119 -2.02 -12.32 -2.36
CA ILE A 119 -1.14 -12.92 -3.38
C ILE A 119 -1.63 -14.34 -3.70
N ASP A 120 -1.85 -15.19 -2.68
CA ASP A 120 -2.33 -16.56 -2.90
C ASP A 120 -3.69 -16.62 -3.61
N LYS A 121 -4.58 -15.67 -3.33
CA LYS A 121 -5.87 -15.57 -4.04
C LYS A 121 -5.69 -15.17 -5.50
N ALA A 122 -4.77 -14.26 -5.77
CA ALA A 122 -4.46 -13.83 -7.13
C ALA A 122 -3.80 -14.95 -7.95
N GLU A 123 -2.87 -15.70 -7.35
CA GLU A 123 -2.23 -16.84 -8.00
C GLU A 123 -3.25 -17.95 -8.31
N ARG A 124 -4.15 -18.29 -7.37
CA ARG A 124 -5.25 -19.22 -7.65
C ARG A 124 -6.16 -18.74 -8.78
N LYS A 125 -6.39 -17.43 -8.89
CA LYS A 125 -7.13 -16.87 -10.02
C LYS A 125 -6.33 -17.04 -11.31
N ALA A 126 -5.05 -16.73 -11.31
CA ALA A 126 -4.15 -16.87 -12.45
C ALA A 126 -4.16 -18.29 -13.03
N ILE A 127 -4.03 -19.30 -12.16
CA ILE A 127 -4.12 -20.72 -12.58
C ILE A 127 -5.46 -21.02 -13.25
N ARG A 128 -6.56 -20.52 -12.68
CA ARG A 128 -7.91 -20.80 -13.22
C ARG A 128 -8.19 -20.10 -14.53
N THR A 129 -7.67 -18.89 -14.73
CA THR A 129 -7.94 -18.05 -15.92
C THR A 129 -6.91 -18.20 -17.01
N GLY A 130 -5.75 -18.77 -16.70
CA GLY A 130 -4.59 -18.80 -17.61
C GLY A 130 -3.87 -17.46 -17.78
N THR A 131 -4.23 -16.43 -16.98
CA THR A 131 -3.62 -15.10 -17.04
C THR A 131 -2.71 -14.92 -15.82
N PRO A 132 -1.39 -14.82 -16.00
CA PRO A 132 -0.44 -14.71 -14.90
C PRO A 132 -0.70 -13.47 -14.02
N ALA A 133 -0.50 -13.59 -12.70
CA ALA A 133 -0.56 -12.49 -11.77
C ALA A 133 0.78 -11.76 -11.69
N LEU A 134 0.75 -10.42 -11.62
CA LEU A 134 1.92 -9.56 -11.49
C LEU A 134 1.72 -8.59 -10.34
N PHE A 135 2.67 -8.54 -9.40
CA PHE A 135 2.52 -7.78 -8.17
C PHE A 135 3.47 -6.59 -8.09
N ARG A 136 2.93 -5.43 -7.72
CA ARG A 136 3.70 -4.25 -7.37
C ARG A 136 3.38 -3.85 -5.93
N LEU A 137 4.35 -4.04 -5.03
CA LEU A 137 4.16 -3.79 -3.60
C LEU A 137 4.32 -2.30 -3.23
N ASN A 138 5.08 -1.54 -4.03
CA ASN A 138 5.34 -0.11 -3.84
C ASN A 138 4.74 0.73 -4.97
N GLY A 139 3.42 0.90 -4.99
CA GLY A 139 2.76 1.76 -5.98
C GLY A 139 3.10 3.25 -5.80
N THR A 140 3.20 3.71 -4.55
CA THR A 140 3.49 5.09 -4.17
C THR A 140 4.40 5.20 -2.93
N SER A 141 5.01 4.10 -2.51
CA SER A 141 6.00 4.00 -1.43
C SER A 141 7.30 3.42 -1.97
N ASP A 142 8.31 3.30 -1.12
CA ASP A 142 9.57 2.61 -1.41
C ASP A 142 10.04 1.88 -0.13
N ILE A 143 9.18 0.94 0.32
CA ILE A 143 9.37 0.15 1.54
C ILE A 143 10.05 -1.17 1.18
N ASP A 144 10.85 -1.70 2.09
CA ASP A 144 11.39 -3.05 1.95
C ASP A 144 10.31 -4.11 2.23
N PHE A 145 9.95 -4.86 1.21
CA PHE A 145 9.05 -6.00 1.27
C PHE A 145 9.78 -7.34 1.00
N GLU A 146 11.08 -7.40 1.22
CA GLU A 146 11.89 -8.61 0.98
C GLU A 146 11.28 -9.84 1.66
N TYR A 147 10.76 -9.68 2.90
CA TYR A 147 10.06 -10.75 3.60
C TYR A 147 8.90 -11.35 2.78
N ILE A 148 8.05 -10.51 2.17
CA ILE A 148 6.92 -10.97 1.34
C ILE A 148 7.43 -11.71 0.10
N ILE A 149 8.43 -11.15 -0.58
CA ILE A 149 9.03 -11.73 -1.78
C ILE A 149 9.63 -13.11 -1.48
N ARG A 150 10.38 -13.23 -0.38
CA ARG A 150 10.98 -14.50 0.05
C ARG A 150 9.94 -15.56 0.43
N GLN A 151 8.75 -15.18 0.90
CA GLN A 151 7.65 -16.10 1.21
C GLN A 151 6.93 -16.59 -0.05
N ARG A 152 7.08 -15.94 -1.18
CA ARG A 152 6.44 -16.26 -2.45
C ARG A 152 7.42 -16.16 -3.63
N PRO A 153 8.49 -17.00 -3.64
CA PRO A 153 9.58 -16.91 -4.60
C PRO A 153 9.13 -17.19 -6.05
N ASP A 154 8.04 -17.92 -6.22
CA ASP A 154 7.48 -18.27 -7.54
C ASP A 154 6.53 -17.19 -8.09
N SER A 155 6.14 -16.21 -7.28
CA SER A 155 5.29 -15.11 -7.72
C SER A 155 6.08 -14.04 -8.45
N MET A 156 5.47 -13.42 -9.45
CA MET A 156 6.11 -12.36 -10.24
C MET A 156 5.93 -11.00 -9.57
N PHE A 157 7.03 -10.43 -9.12
CA PHE A 157 7.08 -9.09 -8.56
C PHE A 157 7.83 -8.13 -9.47
N TYR A 158 7.41 -6.85 -9.46
CA TYR A 158 8.16 -5.75 -10.04
C TYR A 158 7.99 -4.50 -9.20
N ASP A 159 8.98 -3.62 -9.21
CA ASP A 159 8.92 -2.36 -8.50
C ASP A 159 9.80 -1.29 -9.17
N TYR A 160 9.64 -0.04 -8.72
CA TYR A 160 10.48 1.08 -9.08
C TYR A 160 11.03 1.70 -7.81
N THR A 161 12.33 1.61 -7.62
CA THR A 161 13.02 2.26 -6.49
C THR A 161 13.81 3.47 -6.96
N LYS A 162 13.99 4.45 -6.07
CA LYS A 162 14.89 5.58 -6.25
C LYS A 162 16.23 5.38 -5.54
N MET A 163 16.35 4.25 -4.85
CA MET A 163 17.57 3.87 -4.15
C MET A 163 18.44 3.02 -5.09
N LEU A 164 19.65 3.52 -5.40
CA LEU A 164 20.57 2.84 -6.33
C LEU A 164 21.15 1.53 -5.80
N ASN A 165 21.12 1.34 -4.47
CA ASN A 165 21.77 0.21 -3.79
C ASN A 165 20.77 -0.72 -3.10
N ARG A 166 19.57 -0.86 -3.65
CA ARG A 166 18.53 -1.73 -3.10
C ARG A 166 18.32 -2.98 -3.93
#